data_02663c5e331f734737b0dc1ccf3575c2
#
_entry.id   02663c5e331f734737b0dc1ccf3575c2
#
_cell.length_a   1.000
_cell.length_b   1.000
_cell.length_c   1.000
_cell.angle_alpha   90.00
_cell.angle_beta   90.00
_cell.angle_gamma   90.00
#
_symmetry.space_group_name_H-M   'P 1'
#
loop_
_entity.id
_entity.type
_entity.pdbx_description
1 polymer ?
#
loop_
_entity_poly.entity_id
_entity_poly.type
_entity_poly.pdbx_seq_one_letter_code
_entity_poly.pdbx_strand_id
1 'polypeptide(L)'
;MKLKFIIGVVGILSACGFTNAPSLDTTQEEQDNNWVIGPFHRPEGVNPVISPQPTEFYCPMRKQQVKWEESDTFNPAATTKDGKIIVLYRAEDNSAQGIGKRTSRVGYAESKDGIEMKRMASPVLFPAEDNFKDQDWPGGCEDPRVAMTEDGLYVMLYTAWNRKKARLAVATSRDLKNWKKHGLAFDKAYNGRFNNLFCKSGSILTKLKGNQLVIDKVDGKYLMYWGEYAVYAATSDNLIDWYPVLDEKNELMKIIQPRKGHFDSLLTECGPPAVRTKHGIVLMYNGKNSGKTGDADYPANAYCAGQLLLDGDDPYKVLDRLDKPFFAPEAPFEKSGQYKDGTVFIEGLAYHKRKLYLYYGCADSRVAVAVCDDVKKLKIK
;
A
#
# COMPACT_ATOMS: atom_id res chain seq x y z
N MET A 1 -21.73 78.48 24.61
CA MET A 1 -20.78 79.39 25.26
C MET A 1 -19.38 78.94 24.80
N LYS A 2 -18.67 79.86 24.15
CA LYS A 2 -17.32 79.68 23.51
C LYS A 2 -16.28 79.49 24.58
N LEU A 3 -15.26 78.66 24.35
CA LEU A 3 -13.88 79.13 24.56
C LEU A 3 -12.89 78.23 23.77
N LYS A 4 -12.18 78.93 22.86
CA LYS A 4 -10.95 78.42 22.21
C LYS A 4 -9.77 78.65 23.13
N PHE A 5 -8.77 77.77 23.15
CA PHE A 5 -7.38 78.12 23.40
C PHE A 5 -6.45 77.35 22.49
N ILE A 6 -5.61 78.08 21.80
CA ILE A 6 -4.48 77.72 20.96
C ILE A 6 -3.24 77.97 21.83
N ILE A 7 -2.20 77.15 21.69
CA ILE A 7 -0.73 77.34 21.94
C ILE A 7 -0.16 75.90 22.01
N GLY A 8 0.89 75.49 21.39
CA GLY A 8 2.00 76.06 20.63
C GLY A 8 2.98 74.90 20.39
N VAL A 9 3.58 74.92 19.21
CA VAL A 9 4.54 73.93 18.69
C VAL A 9 5.86 74.07 19.44
N VAL A 10 6.41 72.96 19.96
CA VAL A 10 7.85 72.80 20.16
C VAL A 10 8.29 71.48 19.61
N GLY A 11 9.07 71.48 18.56
CA GLY A 11 9.68 70.31 17.96
C GLY A 11 10.88 69.82 18.81
N ILE A 12 10.92 68.56 19.07
CA ILE A 12 12.13 67.86 19.54
C ILE A 12 12.38 66.72 18.54
N LEU A 13 13.40 66.88 17.70
CA LEU A 13 13.99 65.81 16.90
C LEU A 13 14.68 64.81 17.84
N SER A 14 14.10 63.63 17.97
CA SER A 14 14.78 62.48 18.57
C SER A 14 15.14 61.49 17.50
N ALA A 15 16.42 61.34 17.21
CA ALA A 15 16.94 60.33 16.32
C ALA A 15 16.79 58.95 16.99
N CYS A 16 15.82 58.16 16.61
CA CYS A 16 15.75 56.74 16.95
C CYS A 16 16.55 55.95 15.92
N GLY A 17 17.70 55.42 16.37
CA GLY A 17 18.46 54.43 15.61
C GLY A 17 17.63 53.17 15.37
N PHE A 18 17.49 52.79 14.11
CA PHE A 18 16.95 51.50 13.73
C PHE A 18 17.98 50.42 14.09
N THR A 19 17.77 49.70 15.19
CA THR A 19 18.44 48.44 15.41
C THR A 19 17.76 47.39 14.51
N ASN A 20 18.48 46.91 13.48
CA ASN A 20 18.09 45.74 12.71
C ASN A 20 17.93 44.57 13.67
N ALA A 21 16.70 44.09 13.86
CA ALA A 21 16.44 42.79 14.41
C ALA A 21 17.04 41.73 13.49
N PRO A 22 17.72 40.70 13.99
CA PRO A 22 18.19 39.61 13.16
C PRO A 22 17.00 38.96 12.52
N SER A 23 16.99 38.90 11.19
CA SER A 23 16.08 38.04 10.40
C SER A 23 16.27 36.61 10.89
N LEU A 24 15.23 36.03 11.49
CA LEU A 24 15.15 34.59 11.66
C LEU A 24 15.21 33.98 10.25
N ASP A 25 16.39 33.48 9.93
CA ASP A 25 16.64 32.69 8.72
C ASP A 25 15.97 31.34 8.96
N THR A 26 14.66 31.24 8.63
CA THR A 26 13.96 29.98 8.55
C THR A 26 14.36 29.34 7.23
N THR A 27 15.59 28.90 7.10
CA THR A 27 15.94 27.84 6.16
C THR A 27 15.26 26.58 6.68
N GLN A 28 14.02 26.32 6.26
CA GLN A 28 13.54 24.97 6.17
C GLN A 28 14.54 24.27 5.25
N GLU A 29 15.34 23.37 5.80
CA GLU A 29 16.10 22.42 5.00
C GLU A 29 15.06 21.73 4.10
N GLU A 30 15.05 22.07 2.80
CA GLU A 30 14.32 21.27 1.80
C GLU A 30 14.85 19.86 1.92
N GLN A 31 14.05 18.97 2.48
CA GLN A 31 14.37 17.55 2.57
C GLN A 31 14.75 17.06 1.17
N ASP A 32 15.98 16.63 0.97
CA ASP A 32 16.47 16.18 -0.34
C ASP A 32 15.80 14.86 -0.72
N ASN A 33 14.55 14.96 -1.21
CA ASN A 33 13.69 13.84 -1.57
C ASN A 33 14.09 13.17 -2.91
N ASN A 34 15.38 13.21 -3.27
CA ASN A 34 15.87 12.67 -4.54
C ASN A 34 15.68 11.15 -4.68
N TRP A 35 15.42 10.44 -3.58
CA TRP A 35 15.14 9.00 -3.52
C TRP A 35 13.66 8.65 -3.76
N VAL A 36 12.73 9.58 -3.57
CA VAL A 36 11.28 9.33 -3.66
C VAL A 36 10.88 8.93 -5.07
N ILE A 37 10.15 7.82 -5.20
CA ILE A 37 9.59 7.36 -6.47
C ILE A 37 8.33 8.18 -6.79
N GLY A 38 8.32 8.88 -7.92
CA GLY A 38 7.23 9.76 -8.31
C GLY A 38 7.74 10.94 -9.14
N PRO A 39 6.88 11.95 -9.43
CA PRO A 39 5.49 12.04 -8.99
C PRO A 39 4.55 11.06 -9.70
N PHE A 40 3.48 10.67 -9.01
CA PHE A 40 2.37 9.92 -9.59
C PHE A 40 1.21 10.86 -9.88
N HIS A 41 0.64 10.76 -11.07
CA HIS A 41 -0.53 11.53 -11.47
C HIS A 41 -1.71 10.62 -11.84
N ARG A 42 -2.93 11.06 -11.57
CA ARG A 42 -4.16 10.37 -11.99
C ARG A 42 -4.41 10.69 -13.46
N PRO A 43 -4.47 9.71 -14.38
CA PRO A 43 -4.83 9.97 -15.76
C PRO A 43 -6.24 10.58 -15.84
N GLU A 44 -6.42 11.62 -16.65
CA GLU A 44 -7.67 12.36 -16.76
C GLU A 44 -8.78 11.48 -17.39
N GLY A 45 -9.98 11.51 -16.82
CA GLY A 45 -11.19 10.90 -17.38
C GLY A 45 -11.25 9.38 -17.40
N VAL A 46 -10.28 8.66 -16.80
CA VAL A 46 -10.21 7.18 -16.89
C VAL A 46 -10.51 6.43 -15.58
N ASN A 47 -10.33 7.07 -14.45
CA ASN A 47 -10.58 6.45 -13.14
C ASN A 47 -12.06 6.55 -12.71
N PRO A 48 -12.58 5.54 -11.99
CA PRO A 48 -11.94 4.27 -11.63
C PRO A 48 -11.84 3.28 -12.80
N VAL A 49 -10.77 2.44 -12.82
CA VAL A 49 -10.53 1.47 -13.90
C VAL A 49 -11.23 0.12 -13.68
N ILE A 50 -11.58 -0.23 -12.42
CA ILE A 50 -12.41 -1.39 -12.08
C ILE A 50 -13.48 -0.94 -11.08
N SER A 51 -14.74 -1.27 -11.38
CA SER A 51 -15.90 -1.02 -10.53
C SER A 51 -16.71 -2.29 -10.37
N PRO A 52 -17.54 -2.42 -9.31
CA PRO A 52 -18.40 -3.57 -9.10
C PRO A 52 -19.30 -3.89 -10.31
N GLN A 53 -19.53 -5.17 -10.53
CA GLN A 53 -20.49 -5.68 -11.53
C GLN A 53 -21.08 -7.01 -11.11
N PRO A 54 -22.30 -7.39 -11.57
CA PRO A 54 -23.02 -8.58 -11.12
C PRO A 54 -22.55 -9.85 -11.85
N THR A 55 -21.24 -10.10 -11.91
CA THR A 55 -20.67 -11.28 -12.55
C THR A 55 -20.93 -12.52 -11.72
N GLU A 56 -21.46 -13.57 -12.32
CA GLU A 56 -21.78 -14.82 -11.63
C GLU A 56 -20.63 -15.82 -11.68
N PHE A 57 -20.49 -16.56 -10.58
CA PHE A 57 -19.51 -17.61 -10.38
C PHE A 57 -20.08 -18.70 -9.46
N TYR A 58 -19.87 -19.97 -9.80
CA TYR A 58 -20.26 -21.08 -8.92
C TYR A 58 -19.34 -21.16 -7.72
N CYS A 59 -19.85 -20.79 -6.54
CA CYS A 59 -19.11 -20.82 -5.30
C CYS A 59 -19.08 -22.24 -4.69
N PRO A 60 -17.91 -22.90 -4.61
CA PRO A 60 -17.82 -24.27 -4.10
C PRO A 60 -18.24 -24.37 -2.63
N MET A 61 -17.97 -23.33 -1.82
CA MET A 61 -18.32 -23.29 -0.40
C MET A 61 -19.83 -23.14 -0.16
N ARG A 62 -20.55 -22.45 -1.06
CA ARG A 62 -22.01 -22.24 -0.95
C ARG A 62 -22.80 -23.19 -1.83
N LYS A 63 -22.12 -23.92 -2.74
CA LYS A 63 -22.73 -24.85 -3.70
C LYS A 63 -23.81 -24.20 -4.55
N GLN A 64 -23.63 -22.95 -4.95
CA GLN A 64 -24.54 -22.15 -5.75
C GLN A 64 -23.83 -21.06 -6.54
N GLN A 65 -24.51 -20.49 -7.54
CA GLN A 65 -24.06 -19.28 -8.21
C GLN A 65 -24.12 -18.10 -7.26
N VAL A 66 -23.08 -17.25 -7.28
CA VAL A 66 -23.00 -16.01 -6.51
C VAL A 66 -22.50 -14.89 -7.41
N LYS A 67 -23.03 -13.69 -7.23
CA LYS A 67 -22.52 -12.48 -7.87
C LYS A 67 -21.31 -11.98 -7.08
N TRP A 68 -20.15 -12.53 -7.41
CA TRP A 68 -18.97 -12.50 -6.56
C TRP A 68 -18.26 -11.15 -6.46
N GLU A 69 -18.52 -10.21 -7.40
CA GLU A 69 -17.93 -8.88 -7.45
C GLU A 69 -18.99 -7.76 -7.55
N GLU A 70 -20.22 -8.02 -7.05
CA GLU A 70 -21.32 -7.07 -7.20
C GLU A 70 -21.31 -5.92 -6.20
N SER A 71 -20.71 -6.13 -5.02
CA SER A 71 -20.74 -5.11 -3.97
C SER A 71 -19.56 -4.16 -4.05
N ASP A 72 -18.35 -4.66 -4.04
CA ASP A 72 -17.14 -3.83 -4.01
C ASP A 72 -15.98 -4.52 -4.70
N THR A 73 -15.09 -3.72 -5.33
CA THR A 73 -13.85 -4.15 -5.97
C THR A 73 -12.74 -3.19 -5.60
N PHE A 74 -11.68 -3.63 -4.90
CA PHE A 74 -10.67 -2.72 -4.35
C PHE A 74 -9.36 -3.46 -4.04
N ASN A 75 -8.41 -2.79 -3.43
CA ASN A 75 -7.13 -3.32 -2.92
C ASN A 75 -6.43 -4.25 -3.93
N PRO A 76 -5.93 -3.69 -5.03
CA PRO A 76 -5.42 -4.45 -6.16
C PRO A 76 -3.91 -4.70 -6.07
N ALA A 77 -3.45 -5.94 -6.27
CA ALA A 77 -2.08 -6.19 -6.70
C ALA A 77 -1.90 -5.90 -8.19
N ALA A 78 -0.67 -5.64 -8.62
CA ALA A 78 -0.35 -5.49 -10.04
C ALA A 78 1.01 -6.10 -10.39
N THR A 79 1.13 -6.66 -11.59
CA THR A 79 2.37 -7.18 -12.16
C THR A 79 2.29 -7.14 -13.69
N THR A 80 3.30 -7.68 -14.37
CA THR A 80 3.29 -7.78 -15.83
C THR A 80 3.45 -9.21 -16.30
N LYS A 81 2.76 -9.57 -17.39
CA LYS A 81 2.89 -10.84 -18.09
C LYS A 81 2.61 -10.64 -19.59
N ASP A 82 3.44 -11.24 -20.43
CA ASP A 82 3.26 -11.28 -21.89
C ASP A 82 2.97 -9.89 -22.51
N GLY A 83 3.71 -8.86 -22.07
CA GLY A 83 3.56 -7.49 -22.57
C GLY A 83 2.28 -6.77 -22.15
N LYS A 84 1.59 -7.28 -21.14
CA LYS A 84 0.39 -6.68 -20.51
C LYS A 84 0.63 -6.41 -19.02
N ILE A 85 -0.10 -5.47 -18.48
CA ILE A 85 -0.30 -5.34 -17.03
C ILE A 85 -1.42 -6.29 -16.62
N ILE A 86 -1.20 -6.99 -15.49
CA ILE A 86 -2.20 -7.84 -14.83
C ILE A 86 -2.52 -7.22 -13.48
N VAL A 87 -3.80 -7.02 -13.22
CA VAL A 87 -4.33 -6.51 -11.95
C VAL A 87 -5.11 -7.63 -11.27
N LEU A 88 -4.73 -7.95 -10.04
CA LEU A 88 -5.40 -8.94 -9.20
C LEU A 88 -6.08 -8.18 -8.07
N TYR A 89 -7.40 -8.09 -8.09
CA TYR A 89 -8.15 -7.19 -7.21
C TYR A 89 -9.05 -7.97 -6.25
N ARG A 90 -9.14 -7.48 -5.00
CA ARG A 90 -10.15 -7.96 -4.06
C ARG A 90 -11.53 -7.61 -4.57
N ALA A 91 -12.45 -8.55 -4.48
CA ALA A 91 -13.84 -8.36 -4.83
C ALA A 91 -14.76 -9.03 -3.82
N GLU A 92 -15.89 -8.41 -3.51
CA GLU A 92 -16.84 -8.84 -2.50
C GLU A 92 -18.23 -9.05 -3.06
N ASP A 93 -18.85 -10.16 -2.64
CA ASP A 93 -20.25 -10.43 -2.87
C ASP A 93 -21.17 -9.71 -1.87
N ASN A 94 -22.48 -9.77 -2.08
CA ASN A 94 -23.49 -9.18 -1.20
C ASN A 94 -23.97 -10.14 -0.09
N SER A 95 -23.09 -10.99 0.44
CA SER A 95 -23.46 -12.02 1.43
C SER A 95 -23.72 -11.49 2.84
N ALA A 96 -23.31 -10.25 3.13
CA ALA A 96 -23.50 -9.57 4.39
C ALA A 96 -23.36 -8.06 4.22
N GLN A 97 -23.63 -7.30 5.28
CA GLN A 97 -23.41 -5.85 5.30
C GLN A 97 -22.26 -5.49 6.24
N GLY A 98 -21.44 -4.52 5.83
CA GLY A 98 -20.36 -3.95 6.60
C GLY A 98 -18.98 -4.53 6.26
N ILE A 99 -17.96 -3.74 6.56
CA ILE A 99 -16.55 -4.03 6.30
C ILE A 99 -16.14 -5.34 6.99
N GLY A 100 -15.44 -6.22 6.25
CA GLY A 100 -14.94 -7.51 6.74
C GLY A 100 -16.00 -8.59 7.01
N LYS A 101 -17.27 -8.34 6.67
CA LYS A 101 -18.37 -9.32 6.87
C LYS A 101 -18.78 -10.07 5.61
N ARG A 102 -18.43 -9.57 4.44
CA ARG A 102 -18.68 -10.22 3.14
C ARG A 102 -17.65 -11.31 2.86
N THR A 103 -17.86 -12.09 1.81
CA THR A 103 -16.86 -13.05 1.35
C THR A 103 -16.02 -12.42 0.24
N SER A 104 -14.73 -12.28 0.50
CA SER A 104 -13.76 -11.72 -0.43
C SER A 104 -13.14 -12.79 -1.33
N ARG A 105 -12.88 -12.43 -2.59
CA ARG A 105 -12.19 -13.25 -3.59
C ARG A 105 -11.25 -12.37 -4.39
N VAL A 106 -10.27 -13.00 -5.06
CA VAL A 106 -9.34 -12.25 -5.92
C VAL A 106 -9.77 -12.43 -7.38
N GLY A 107 -10.09 -11.31 -8.01
CA GLY A 107 -10.37 -11.21 -9.43
C GLY A 107 -9.10 -11.02 -10.27
N TYR A 108 -9.23 -11.21 -11.58
CA TYR A 108 -8.16 -11.01 -12.57
C TYR A 108 -8.63 -10.06 -13.66
N ALA A 109 -7.81 -9.06 -13.95
CA ALA A 109 -7.95 -8.18 -15.09
C ALA A 109 -6.62 -8.03 -15.83
N GLU A 110 -6.66 -7.89 -17.15
CA GLU A 110 -5.48 -7.61 -17.98
C GLU A 110 -5.66 -6.35 -18.82
N SER A 111 -4.57 -5.64 -19.06
CA SER A 111 -4.56 -4.40 -19.85
C SER A 111 -3.28 -4.29 -20.69
N LYS A 112 -3.39 -3.77 -21.92
CA LYS A 112 -2.26 -3.46 -22.79
C LYS A 112 -1.67 -2.07 -22.53
N ASP A 113 -2.47 -1.18 -21.98
CA ASP A 113 -2.14 0.25 -21.76
C ASP A 113 -2.14 0.65 -20.26
N GLY A 114 -2.60 -0.25 -19.37
CA GLY A 114 -2.72 -0.02 -17.94
C GLY A 114 -4.03 0.65 -17.51
N ILE A 115 -4.94 0.90 -18.43
CA ILE A 115 -6.18 1.66 -18.21
C ILE A 115 -7.42 0.83 -18.59
N GLU A 116 -7.50 0.36 -19.82
CA GLU A 116 -8.61 -0.46 -20.28
C GLU A 116 -8.48 -1.88 -19.75
N MET A 117 -9.34 -2.26 -18.79
CA MET A 117 -9.27 -3.55 -18.10
C MET A 117 -10.20 -4.58 -18.69
N LYS A 118 -9.64 -5.70 -19.18
CA LYS A 118 -10.40 -6.89 -19.56
C LYS A 118 -10.42 -7.87 -18.40
N ARG A 119 -11.57 -8.04 -17.75
CA ARG A 119 -11.76 -8.92 -16.59
C ARG A 119 -12.09 -10.37 -16.99
N MET A 120 -11.71 -11.32 -16.13
CA MET A 120 -12.22 -12.69 -16.18
C MET A 120 -13.58 -12.77 -15.48
N ALA A 121 -14.45 -13.67 -15.96
CA ALA A 121 -15.77 -13.88 -15.37
C ALA A 121 -15.71 -14.59 -14.01
N SER A 122 -14.66 -15.35 -13.73
CA SER A 122 -14.49 -16.07 -12.46
C SER A 122 -13.30 -15.54 -11.67
N PRO A 123 -13.36 -15.54 -10.33
CA PRO A 123 -12.20 -15.22 -9.49
C PRO A 123 -11.10 -16.26 -9.70
N VAL A 124 -9.85 -15.86 -9.45
CA VAL A 124 -8.66 -16.71 -9.60
C VAL A 124 -8.14 -17.26 -8.28
N LEU A 125 -8.48 -16.63 -7.15
CA LEU A 125 -8.20 -17.15 -5.82
C LEU A 125 -9.42 -16.90 -4.90
N PHE A 126 -9.88 -17.94 -4.24
CA PHE A 126 -11.10 -17.92 -3.43
C PHE A 126 -11.09 -19.06 -2.40
N PRO A 127 -11.93 -18.99 -1.34
CA PRO A 127 -12.16 -20.12 -0.44
C PRO A 127 -12.73 -21.33 -1.15
N ALA A 128 -12.15 -22.49 -0.89
CA ALA A 128 -12.55 -23.76 -1.49
C ALA A 128 -12.59 -24.89 -0.43
N GLU A 129 -13.16 -26.04 -0.78
CA GLU A 129 -13.11 -27.27 0.04
C GLU A 129 -11.70 -27.88 -0.03
N ASP A 130 -10.70 -27.13 0.47
CA ASP A 130 -9.30 -27.51 0.52
C ASP A 130 -8.76 -27.49 1.97
N ASN A 131 -7.49 -27.79 2.12
CA ASN A 131 -6.84 -27.83 3.45
C ASN A 131 -6.71 -26.44 4.11
N PHE A 132 -7.09 -25.38 3.44
CA PHE A 132 -6.94 -23.99 3.90
C PHE A 132 -8.28 -23.33 4.23
N LYS A 133 -9.42 -24.06 4.08
CA LYS A 133 -10.75 -23.50 4.29
C LYS A 133 -10.95 -22.89 5.69
N ASP A 134 -10.35 -23.47 6.73
CA ASP A 134 -10.46 -22.94 8.09
C ASP A 134 -9.66 -21.64 8.29
N GLN A 135 -8.79 -21.29 7.34
CA GLN A 135 -7.99 -20.07 7.35
C GLN A 135 -8.70 -18.93 6.62
N ASP A 136 -9.45 -19.21 5.54
CA ASP A 136 -10.02 -18.21 4.65
C ASP A 136 -11.56 -18.24 4.53
N TRP A 137 -12.27 -19.23 5.08
CA TRP A 137 -13.71 -19.25 5.10
C TRP A 137 -14.29 -18.87 6.48
N PRO A 138 -15.37 -18.04 6.55
CA PRO A 138 -16.18 -17.50 5.45
C PRO A 138 -15.79 -16.07 5.00
N GLY A 139 -14.72 -15.48 5.50
CA GLY A 139 -14.30 -14.12 5.18
C GLY A 139 -13.69 -13.98 3.79
N GLY A 140 -12.77 -14.85 3.42
CA GLY A 140 -12.24 -14.91 2.07
C GLY A 140 -10.73 -14.71 1.94
N CYS A 141 -10.31 -14.52 0.70
CA CYS A 141 -8.96 -14.15 0.30
C CYS A 141 -8.94 -12.65 0.03
N GLU A 142 -8.19 -11.87 0.82
CA GLU A 142 -8.22 -10.42 0.81
C GLU A 142 -6.86 -9.82 0.46
N ASP A 143 -6.86 -8.60 -0.03
CA ASP A 143 -5.74 -7.68 -0.13
C ASP A 143 -4.47 -8.32 -0.71
N PRO A 144 -4.50 -8.80 -1.97
CA PRO A 144 -3.37 -9.47 -2.61
C PRO A 144 -2.22 -8.51 -2.88
N ARG A 145 -0.97 -8.96 -2.68
CA ARG A 145 0.24 -8.35 -3.24
C ARG A 145 1.00 -9.41 -4.01
N VAL A 146 1.50 -9.06 -5.18
CA VAL A 146 2.14 -10.03 -6.08
C VAL A 146 3.52 -9.56 -6.50
N ALA A 147 4.48 -10.47 -6.46
CA ALA A 147 5.82 -10.26 -7.00
C ALA A 147 6.23 -11.48 -7.85
N MET A 148 7.17 -11.31 -8.77
CA MET A 148 7.59 -12.34 -9.73
C MET A 148 9.07 -12.64 -9.57
N THR A 149 9.44 -13.92 -9.58
CA THR A 149 10.83 -14.34 -9.68
C THR A 149 11.38 -14.17 -11.11
N GLU A 150 12.68 -14.16 -11.27
CA GLU A 150 13.33 -14.05 -12.59
C GLU A 150 12.96 -15.21 -13.55
N ASP A 151 12.64 -16.39 -13.02
CA ASP A 151 12.21 -17.56 -13.80
C ASP A 151 10.69 -17.60 -14.03
N GLY A 152 9.97 -16.51 -13.69
CA GLY A 152 8.55 -16.33 -13.99
C GLY A 152 7.59 -17.06 -13.04
N LEU A 153 8.00 -17.39 -11.81
CA LEU A 153 7.09 -17.78 -10.75
C LEU A 153 6.49 -16.52 -10.09
N TYR A 154 5.18 -16.42 -10.04
CA TYR A 154 4.47 -15.37 -9.32
C TYR A 154 4.18 -15.83 -7.90
N VAL A 155 4.48 -14.98 -6.93
CA VAL A 155 4.22 -15.19 -5.50
C VAL A 155 3.22 -14.14 -5.06
N MET A 156 2.08 -14.59 -4.57
CA MET A 156 1.06 -13.75 -3.97
C MET A 156 1.11 -13.90 -2.46
N LEU A 157 1.20 -12.78 -1.77
CA LEU A 157 0.90 -12.66 -0.35
C LEU A 157 -0.51 -12.09 -0.22
N TYR A 158 -1.38 -12.77 0.52
CA TYR A 158 -2.77 -12.34 0.70
C TYR A 158 -3.21 -12.54 2.14
N THR A 159 -4.26 -11.86 2.54
CA THR A 159 -4.87 -12.04 3.86
C THR A 159 -5.91 -13.17 3.77
N ALA A 160 -5.65 -14.27 4.46
CA ALA A 160 -6.64 -15.31 4.73
C ALA A 160 -7.50 -14.85 5.91
N TRP A 161 -8.80 -14.58 5.64
CA TRP A 161 -9.75 -14.04 6.61
C TRP A 161 -10.89 -15.02 6.89
N ASN A 162 -10.99 -15.53 8.10
CA ASN A 162 -12.06 -16.45 8.51
C ASN A 162 -13.11 -15.78 9.40
N ARG A 163 -13.24 -14.46 9.37
CA ARG A 163 -14.10 -13.60 10.22
C ARG A 163 -13.76 -13.64 11.71
N LYS A 164 -12.65 -14.29 12.08
CA LYS A 164 -12.13 -14.32 13.46
C LYS A 164 -10.72 -13.79 13.54
N LYS A 165 -9.88 -14.15 12.55
CA LYS A 165 -8.47 -13.79 12.54
C LYS A 165 -7.98 -13.57 11.10
N ALA A 166 -7.35 -12.44 10.85
CA ALA A 166 -6.63 -12.16 9.63
C ALA A 166 -5.20 -12.69 9.76
N ARG A 167 -4.73 -13.46 8.76
CA ARG A 167 -3.38 -14.02 8.76
C ARG A 167 -2.80 -13.97 7.35
N LEU A 168 -1.53 -13.58 7.27
CA LEU A 168 -0.80 -13.53 6.02
C LEU A 168 -0.61 -14.94 5.46
N ALA A 169 -1.02 -15.17 4.23
CA ALA A 169 -0.96 -16.45 3.54
C ALA A 169 -0.23 -16.31 2.21
N VAL A 170 0.26 -17.42 1.68
CA VAL A 170 1.07 -17.50 0.46
C VAL A 170 0.36 -18.35 -0.60
N ALA A 171 0.35 -17.85 -1.84
CA ALA A 171 -0.02 -18.63 -3.01
C ALA A 171 0.98 -18.40 -4.15
N THR A 172 1.16 -19.39 -5.03
CA THR A 172 2.06 -19.30 -6.20
C THR A 172 1.36 -19.67 -7.48
N SER A 173 1.80 -19.06 -8.60
CA SER A 173 1.26 -19.30 -9.94
C SER A 173 2.34 -19.13 -11.01
N ARG A 174 2.19 -19.80 -12.16
CA ARG A 174 2.99 -19.55 -13.37
C ARG A 174 2.22 -18.75 -14.42
N ASP A 175 0.90 -18.64 -14.27
CA ASP A 175 0.03 -18.02 -15.28
C ASP A 175 -0.85 -16.89 -14.72
N LEU A 176 -0.81 -16.62 -13.39
CA LEU A 176 -1.63 -15.65 -12.67
C LEU A 176 -3.13 -15.98 -12.64
N LYS A 177 -3.53 -17.14 -13.17
CA LYS A 177 -4.92 -17.60 -13.24
C LYS A 177 -5.16 -18.82 -12.37
N ASN A 178 -4.20 -19.75 -12.36
CA ASN A 178 -4.22 -20.96 -11.55
C ASN A 178 -3.25 -20.79 -10.38
N TRP A 179 -3.79 -20.69 -9.16
CA TRP A 179 -3.01 -20.45 -7.95
C TRP A 179 -2.97 -21.69 -7.05
N LYS A 180 -1.77 -22.03 -6.60
CA LYS A 180 -1.55 -23.05 -5.57
C LYS A 180 -1.42 -22.34 -4.23
N LYS A 181 -2.36 -22.55 -3.31
CA LYS A 181 -2.26 -22.11 -1.93
C LYS A 181 -1.20 -22.92 -1.19
N HIS A 182 -0.45 -22.29 -0.30
CA HIS A 182 0.58 -22.90 0.55
C HIS A 182 0.27 -22.78 2.07
N GLY A 183 -0.80 -22.05 2.42
CA GLY A 183 -1.15 -21.76 3.81
C GLY A 183 -0.49 -20.52 4.36
N LEU A 184 -0.37 -20.44 5.68
CA LEU A 184 0.10 -19.23 6.37
C LEU A 184 1.59 -19.04 6.22
N ALA A 185 2.01 -17.79 5.96
CA ALA A 185 3.40 -17.42 5.73
C ALA A 185 4.32 -17.77 6.91
N PHE A 186 3.82 -17.67 8.16
CA PHE A 186 4.61 -17.85 9.38
C PHE A 186 4.38 -19.19 10.08
N ASP A 187 3.73 -20.16 9.43
CA ASP A 187 3.28 -21.40 10.05
C ASP A 187 4.45 -22.23 10.63
N LYS A 188 5.59 -22.25 9.94
CA LYS A 188 6.79 -22.96 10.37
C LYS A 188 7.74 -22.11 11.23
N ALA A 189 7.53 -20.80 11.29
CA ALA A 189 8.44 -19.90 11.97
C ALA A 189 8.52 -20.18 13.47
N TYR A 190 9.74 -20.41 13.96
CA TYR A 190 10.04 -20.61 15.38
C TYR A 190 9.11 -21.65 16.05
N ASN A 191 8.96 -22.81 15.41
CA ASN A 191 8.11 -23.92 15.85
C ASN A 191 6.63 -23.52 16.03
N GLY A 192 6.10 -22.69 15.11
CA GLY A 192 4.69 -22.26 15.12
C GLY A 192 4.37 -21.14 16.11
N ARG A 193 5.39 -20.46 16.69
CA ARG A 193 5.20 -19.32 17.62
C ARG A 193 4.24 -18.26 17.08
N PHE A 194 4.21 -18.05 15.75
CA PHE A 194 3.46 -16.98 15.11
C PHE A 194 2.19 -17.44 14.38
N ASN A 195 1.76 -18.72 14.51
CA ASN A 195 0.56 -19.26 13.84
C ASN A 195 -0.72 -18.53 14.21
N ASN A 196 -0.76 -17.95 15.39
CA ASN A 196 -1.91 -17.23 15.92
C ASN A 196 -1.77 -15.71 15.85
N LEU A 197 -0.69 -15.21 15.25
CA LEU A 197 -0.49 -13.78 15.09
C LEU A 197 -1.52 -13.20 14.11
N PHE A 198 -2.17 -12.10 14.52
CA PHE A 198 -2.92 -11.26 13.57
C PHE A 198 -1.92 -10.52 12.68
N CYS A 199 -1.92 -10.82 11.40
CA CYS A 199 -0.95 -10.25 10.45
C CYS A 199 -1.50 -10.19 9.04
N LYS A 200 -1.09 -9.19 8.29
CA LYS A 200 -1.43 -9.00 6.87
C LYS A 200 -0.40 -8.12 6.15
N SER A 201 -0.63 -7.85 4.88
CA SER A 201 0.06 -6.83 4.09
C SER A 201 1.56 -7.09 3.92
N GLY A 202 1.89 -8.13 3.16
CA GLY A 202 3.27 -8.49 2.84
C GLY A 202 3.77 -7.82 1.56
N SER A 203 4.89 -7.10 1.64
CA SER A 203 5.56 -6.37 0.57
C SER A 203 6.92 -7.00 0.30
N ILE A 204 7.02 -7.89 -0.70
CA ILE A 204 8.27 -8.57 -1.07
C ILE A 204 9.21 -7.56 -1.73
N LEU A 205 10.51 -7.62 -1.41
CA LEU A 205 11.53 -6.81 -2.05
C LEU A 205 11.69 -7.20 -3.52
N THR A 206 11.68 -6.20 -4.39
CA THR A 206 11.88 -6.34 -5.84
C THR A 206 12.96 -5.39 -6.35
N LYS A 207 13.45 -5.65 -7.56
CA LYS A 207 14.31 -4.74 -8.34
C LYS A 207 13.84 -4.68 -9.79
N LEU A 208 14.18 -3.60 -10.48
CA LEU A 208 13.99 -3.52 -11.92
C LEU A 208 15.09 -4.31 -12.65
N LYS A 209 14.72 -5.36 -13.38
CA LYS A 209 15.58 -6.12 -14.27
C LYS A 209 15.01 -6.11 -15.69
N GLY A 210 15.72 -5.50 -16.62
CA GLY A 210 15.17 -5.26 -17.97
C GLY A 210 13.91 -4.40 -17.92
N ASN A 211 12.79 -4.98 -18.27
CA ASN A 211 11.47 -4.30 -18.28
C ASN A 211 10.49 -4.88 -17.25
N GLN A 212 10.98 -5.50 -16.18
CA GLN A 212 10.13 -6.16 -15.18
C GLN A 212 10.64 -5.89 -13.76
N LEU A 213 9.72 -5.73 -12.82
CA LEU A 213 10.03 -5.80 -11.40
C LEU A 213 10.09 -7.27 -11.01
N VAL A 214 11.28 -7.72 -10.59
CA VAL A 214 11.52 -9.11 -10.17
C VAL A 214 11.95 -9.17 -8.71
N ILE A 215 11.62 -10.26 -8.03
CA ILE A 215 12.02 -10.47 -6.63
C ILE A 215 13.52 -10.39 -6.49
N ASP A 216 13.98 -9.67 -5.47
CA ASP A 216 15.38 -9.51 -5.11
C ASP A 216 15.71 -10.21 -3.78
N LYS A 217 17.00 -10.35 -3.50
CA LYS A 217 17.52 -10.94 -2.27
C LYS A 217 18.46 -9.97 -1.55
N VAL A 218 18.55 -10.12 -0.24
CA VAL A 218 19.57 -9.51 0.61
C VAL A 218 20.29 -10.67 1.30
N ASP A 219 21.60 -10.70 1.24
CA ASP A 219 22.46 -11.76 1.83
C ASP A 219 21.99 -13.18 1.49
N GLY A 220 21.57 -13.38 0.23
CA GLY A 220 21.13 -14.67 -0.28
C GLY A 220 19.70 -15.07 0.10
N LYS A 221 18.99 -14.31 0.96
CA LYS A 221 17.61 -14.57 1.39
C LYS A 221 16.63 -13.65 0.71
N TYR A 222 15.42 -14.13 0.47
CA TYR A 222 14.29 -13.29 0.13
C TYR A 222 13.86 -12.48 1.34
N LEU A 223 13.46 -11.24 1.11
CA LEU A 223 13.02 -10.29 2.13
C LEU A 223 11.61 -9.80 1.82
N MET A 224 10.77 -9.69 2.84
CA MET A 224 9.53 -8.91 2.80
C MET A 224 9.42 -7.99 4.01
N TYR A 225 8.75 -6.85 3.80
CA TYR A 225 8.17 -6.05 4.88
C TYR A 225 6.71 -6.44 5.02
N TRP A 226 6.16 -6.40 6.24
CA TRP A 226 4.79 -6.82 6.49
C TRP A 226 4.20 -6.14 7.71
N GLY A 227 2.89 -6.10 7.81
CA GLY A 227 2.20 -5.68 9.02
C GLY A 227 1.20 -4.56 8.82
N GLU A 228 0.33 -4.45 9.80
CA GLU A 228 -0.65 -3.39 10.04
C GLU A 228 -0.42 -2.84 11.45
N TYR A 229 -0.63 -1.55 11.67
CA TYR A 229 -0.26 -0.74 12.85
C TYR A 229 1.25 -0.48 12.98
N ALA A 230 2.09 -1.46 12.80
CA ALA A 230 3.52 -1.32 12.66
C ALA A 230 4.01 -2.16 11.48
N VAL A 231 5.10 -1.76 10.86
CA VAL A 231 5.76 -2.53 9.81
C VAL A 231 6.92 -3.29 10.41
N TYR A 232 7.01 -4.55 10.05
CA TYR A 232 8.04 -5.51 10.44
C TYR A 232 8.75 -6.04 9.20
N ALA A 233 9.76 -6.88 9.38
CA ALA A 233 10.42 -7.60 8.30
C ALA A 233 10.36 -9.12 8.52
N ALA A 234 10.49 -9.88 7.44
CA ALA A 234 10.66 -11.34 7.48
C ALA A 234 11.53 -11.79 6.31
N THR A 235 12.24 -12.90 6.51
CA THR A 235 13.09 -13.51 5.50
C THR A 235 12.63 -14.91 5.12
N SER A 236 12.99 -15.38 3.92
CA SER A 236 12.65 -16.71 3.42
C SER A 236 13.76 -17.25 2.54
N ASP A 237 13.94 -18.57 2.54
CA ASP A 237 14.81 -19.26 1.60
C ASP A 237 14.06 -19.76 0.35
N ASN A 238 12.71 -19.86 0.40
CA ASN A 238 11.90 -20.52 -0.62
C ASN A 238 10.64 -19.75 -1.07
N LEU A 239 10.42 -18.52 -0.56
CA LEU A 239 9.25 -17.66 -0.83
C LEU A 239 7.91 -18.17 -0.29
N ILE A 240 7.91 -19.31 0.41
CA ILE A 240 6.72 -19.94 0.99
C ILE A 240 6.75 -19.85 2.52
N ASP A 241 7.83 -20.31 3.11
CA ASP A 241 8.03 -20.32 4.55
C ASP A 241 8.80 -19.06 4.94
N TRP A 242 8.17 -18.17 5.69
CA TRP A 242 8.73 -16.89 6.08
C TRP A 242 9.02 -16.85 7.58
N TYR A 243 10.13 -16.24 7.94
CA TYR A 243 10.58 -16.12 9.33
C TYR A 243 10.65 -14.64 9.71
N PRO A 244 9.75 -14.15 10.59
CA PRO A 244 9.81 -12.79 11.11
C PRO A 244 11.18 -12.47 11.71
N VAL A 245 11.69 -11.26 11.45
CA VAL A 245 12.93 -10.79 12.06
C VAL A 245 12.65 -10.37 13.49
N LEU A 246 13.49 -10.84 14.42
CA LEU A 246 13.37 -10.56 15.83
C LEU A 246 14.49 -9.61 16.28
N ASP A 247 14.19 -8.80 17.30
CA ASP A 247 15.15 -7.94 17.97
C ASP A 247 16.00 -8.71 19.02
N GLU A 248 16.89 -8.03 19.69
CA GLU A 248 17.75 -8.58 20.74
C GLU A 248 16.97 -9.17 21.93
N LYS A 249 15.71 -8.75 22.11
CA LYS A 249 14.80 -9.24 23.16
C LYS A 249 13.97 -10.43 22.68
N ASN A 250 14.24 -10.93 21.47
CA ASN A 250 13.49 -12.00 20.83
C ASN A 250 12.01 -11.62 20.56
N GLU A 251 11.73 -10.30 20.36
CA GLU A 251 10.44 -9.79 19.97
C GLU A 251 10.45 -9.35 18.50
N LEU A 252 9.27 -9.15 17.89
CA LEU A 252 9.18 -8.67 16.50
C LEU A 252 9.89 -7.33 16.31
N MET A 253 10.91 -7.30 15.46
CA MET A 253 11.64 -6.07 15.14
C MET A 253 10.74 -5.11 14.36
N LYS A 254 10.47 -3.93 14.94
CA LYS A 254 9.68 -2.88 14.29
C LYS A 254 10.57 -2.06 13.38
N ILE A 255 10.20 -1.95 12.12
CA ILE A 255 10.86 -1.07 11.13
C ILE A 255 10.31 0.35 11.24
N ILE A 256 8.98 0.49 11.16
CA ILE A 256 8.28 1.76 11.43
C ILE A 256 6.99 1.52 12.22
N GLN A 257 6.52 2.60 12.84
CA GLN A 257 5.26 2.66 13.57
C GLN A 257 4.60 4.04 13.35
N PRO A 258 3.32 4.23 13.74
CA PRO A 258 2.64 5.52 13.63
C PRO A 258 3.40 6.68 14.27
N ARG A 259 3.31 7.88 13.68
CA ARG A 259 3.97 9.10 14.15
C ARG A 259 2.94 10.16 14.52
N LYS A 260 2.96 10.64 15.76
CA LYS A 260 2.12 11.77 16.18
C LYS A 260 2.43 13.02 15.34
N GLY A 261 1.39 13.76 14.93
CA GLY A 261 1.50 14.96 14.12
C GLY A 261 1.61 14.71 12.61
N HIS A 262 1.58 13.46 12.16
CA HIS A 262 1.72 13.10 10.75
C HIS A 262 0.48 12.37 10.23
N PHE A 263 0.35 12.29 8.89
CA PHE A 263 -0.75 11.61 8.20
C PHE A 263 -0.87 10.11 8.53
N ASP A 264 0.17 9.51 9.08
CA ASP A 264 0.29 8.11 9.44
C ASP A 264 0.22 7.85 10.96
N SER A 265 -0.46 8.73 11.68
CA SER A 265 -0.48 8.78 13.15
C SER A 265 -1.34 7.72 13.83
N LEU A 266 -2.24 7.06 13.11
CA LEU A 266 -3.11 6.02 13.67
C LEU A 266 -2.66 4.61 13.26
N LEU A 267 -2.13 4.46 12.04
CA LEU A 267 -1.77 3.17 11.47
C LEU A 267 -0.71 3.35 10.38
N THR A 268 0.19 2.38 10.28
CA THR A 268 1.09 2.17 9.13
C THR A 268 0.93 0.75 8.61
N GLU A 269 0.76 0.58 7.30
CA GLU A 269 0.52 -0.71 6.68
C GLU A 269 1.27 -0.82 5.34
N CYS A 270 1.93 -1.95 5.08
CA CYS A 270 2.69 -2.12 3.84
C CYS A 270 1.82 -1.95 2.58
N GLY A 271 2.37 -1.27 1.60
CA GLY A 271 1.77 -1.06 0.29
C GLY A 271 2.18 -2.14 -0.73
N PRO A 272 2.51 -1.75 -1.98
CA PRO A 272 2.97 -2.67 -3.01
C PRO A 272 4.35 -3.26 -2.68
N PRO A 273 4.86 -4.23 -3.47
CA PRO A 273 6.21 -4.75 -3.34
C PRO A 273 7.26 -3.64 -3.21
N ALA A 274 8.17 -3.76 -2.24
CA ALA A 274 9.25 -2.81 -2.04
C ALA A 274 10.21 -2.83 -3.24
N VAL A 275 10.87 -1.72 -3.52
CA VAL A 275 11.72 -1.58 -4.71
C VAL A 275 13.14 -1.18 -4.33
N ARG A 276 14.12 -2.01 -4.70
CA ARG A 276 15.54 -1.62 -4.64
C ARG A 276 15.84 -0.57 -5.70
N THR A 277 16.45 0.50 -5.28
CA THR A 277 16.87 1.64 -6.10
C THR A 277 18.35 1.89 -5.93
N LYS A 278 18.89 2.84 -6.68
CA LYS A 278 20.29 3.29 -6.49
C LYS A 278 20.56 3.98 -5.14
N HIS A 279 19.50 4.37 -4.42
CA HIS A 279 19.60 5.06 -3.13
C HIS A 279 19.42 4.11 -1.92
N GLY A 280 18.99 2.88 -2.14
CA GLY A 280 18.61 1.91 -1.13
C GLY A 280 17.27 1.25 -1.47
N ILE A 281 16.55 0.80 -0.47
CA ILE A 281 15.24 0.16 -0.64
C ILE A 281 14.15 1.18 -0.34
N VAL A 282 13.27 1.42 -1.32
CA VAL A 282 12.08 2.25 -1.13
C VAL A 282 10.89 1.34 -0.80
N LEU A 283 10.29 1.55 0.36
CA LEU A 283 9.04 0.92 0.77
C LEU A 283 7.93 1.97 0.71
N MET A 284 6.92 1.70 -0.11
CA MET A 284 5.67 2.45 -0.12
C MET A 284 4.71 1.84 0.91
N TYR A 285 3.98 2.67 1.65
CA TYR A 285 3.08 2.21 2.69
C TYR A 285 1.81 3.07 2.76
N ASN A 286 0.77 2.50 3.35
CA ASN A 286 -0.48 3.18 3.65
C ASN A 286 -0.42 3.73 5.08
N GLY A 287 -0.68 5.02 5.26
CA GLY A 287 -0.79 5.67 6.54
C GLY A 287 -2.23 6.09 6.81
N LYS A 288 -2.73 5.86 8.02
CA LYS A 288 -4.06 6.33 8.45
C LYS A 288 -3.92 7.51 9.40
N ASN A 289 -4.64 8.59 9.10
CA ASN A 289 -4.59 9.82 9.89
C ASN A 289 -5.49 9.74 11.12
N SER A 290 -4.99 10.15 12.29
CA SER A 290 -5.76 10.24 13.53
C SER A 290 -6.44 11.60 13.64
N GLY A 291 -7.74 11.64 13.91
CA GLY A 291 -8.45 12.89 14.16
C GLY A 291 -8.03 13.62 15.44
N LYS A 292 -7.28 12.95 16.34
CA LYS A 292 -6.83 13.54 17.62
C LYS A 292 -5.37 13.91 17.63
N THR A 293 -4.53 13.12 16.98
CA THR A 293 -3.06 13.22 17.08
C THR A 293 -2.39 13.23 15.73
N GLY A 294 -3.15 13.35 14.65
CA GLY A 294 -2.66 13.31 13.27
C GLY A 294 -2.28 14.69 12.72
N ASP A 295 -2.12 14.70 11.42
CA ASP A 295 -1.88 15.89 10.62
C ASP A 295 -3.21 16.59 10.34
N ALA A 296 -3.32 17.87 10.69
CA ALA A 296 -4.55 18.65 10.53
C ALA A 296 -4.90 18.96 9.06
N ASP A 297 -3.94 18.84 8.15
CA ASP A 297 -4.16 19.07 6.71
C ASP A 297 -4.96 17.94 6.05
N TYR A 298 -5.13 16.79 6.72
CA TYR A 298 -5.85 15.63 6.18
C TYR A 298 -7.05 15.26 7.06
N PRO A 299 -8.15 14.78 6.46
CA PRO A 299 -9.32 14.34 7.21
C PRO A 299 -8.98 13.25 8.24
N ALA A 300 -9.73 13.25 9.34
CA ALA A 300 -9.65 12.15 10.32
C ALA A 300 -9.99 10.81 9.65
N ASN A 301 -9.22 9.79 9.98
CA ASN A 301 -9.30 8.43 9.41
C ASN A 301 -8.95 8.31 7.91
N ALA A 302 -8.62 9.38 7.20
CA ALA A 302 -8.21 9.27 5.81
C ALA A 302 -6.98 8.35 5.68
N TYR A 303 -6.97 7.50 4.64
CA TYR A 303 -5.80 6.73 4.24
C TYR A 303 -5.04 7.47 3.15
N CYS A 304 -3.79 7.76 3.43
CA CYS A 304 -2.85 8.40 2.52
C CYS A 304 -1.62 7.52 2.30
N ALA A 305 -0.92 7.69 1.20
CA ALA A 305 0.25 6.89 0.89
C ALA A 305 1.56 7.61 1.22
N GLY A 306 2.46 6.92 1.93
CA GLY A 306 3.80 7.37 2.27
C GLY A 306 4.89 6.55 1.63
N GLN A 307 6.12 7.08 1.68
CA GLN A 307 7.33 6.35 1.29
C GLN A 307 8.38 6.49 2.39
N LEU A 308 9.20 5.46 2.54
CA LEU A 308 10.41 5.50 3.32
C LEU A 308 11.57 4.88 2.56
N LEU A 309 12.78 5.36 2.85
CA LEU A 309 14.03 4.83 2.35
C LEU A 309 14.69 3.99 3.44
N LEU A 310 15.04 2.76 3.11
CA LEU A 310 15.87 1.92 3.94
C LEU A 310 17.25 1.74 3.28
N ASP A 311 18.23 1.44 4.11
CA ASP A 311 19.59 1.17 3.65
C ASP A 311 19.61 -0.07 2.72
N GLY A 312 20.41 0.00 1.68
CA GLY A 312 20.51 -1.08 0.69
C GLY A 312 21.21 -2.33 1.21
N ASP A 313 22.13 -2.16 2.15
CA ASP A 313 22.94 -3.24 2.75
C ASP A 313 22.39 -3.67 4.10
N ASP A 314 21.82 -2.73 4.90
CA ASP A 314 21.09 -3.03 6.13
C ASP A 314 19.58 -2.74 5.93
N PRO A 315 18.79 -3.69 5.44
CA PRO A 315 17.40 -3.46 5.05
C PRO A 315 16.45 -3.22 6.23
N TYR A 316 16.96 -3.21 7.44
CA TYR A 316 16.18 -2.92 8.65
C TYR A 316 16.39 -1.48 9.14
N LYS A 317 17.39 -0.78 8.61
CA LYS A 317 17.74 0.60 8.97
C LYS A 317 17.00 1.59 8.09
N VAL A 318 16.10 2.37 8.70
CA VAL A 318 15.43 3.48 8.03
C VAL A 318 16.40 4.66 7.92
N LEU A 319 16.64 5.14 6.70
CA LEU A 319 17.48 6.30 6.40
C LEU A 319 16.63 7.58 6.33
N ASP A 320 15.42 7.49 5.77
CA ASP A 320 14.53 8.64 5.62
C ASP A 320 13.06 8.18 5.52
N ARG A 321 12.10 9.08 5.81
CA ARG A 321 10.67 8.81 5.75
C ARG A 321 9.93 10.11 5.51
N LEU A 322 9.11 10.18 4.46
CA LEU A 322 8.34 11.37 4.13
C LEU A 322 7.45 11.84 5.29
N ASP A 323 7.48 13.13 5.57
CA ASP A 323 6.64 13.77 6.59
C ASP A 323 5.22 14.03 6.07
N LYS A 324 5.08 14.31 4.79
CA LYS A 324 3.78 14.45 4.09
C LYS A 324 3.56 13.27 3.14
N PRO A 325 2.32 12.87 2.89
CA PRO A 325 2.05 11.79 1.94
C PRO A 325 2.42 12.22 0.53
N PHE A 326 2.96 11.28 -0.26
CA PHE A 326 3.19 11.53 -1.69
C PHE A 326 1.92 11.37 -2.52
N PHE A 327 0.87 10.74 -1.95
CA PHE A 327 -0.39 10.51 -2.62
C PHE A 327 -1.53 10.47 -1.58
N ALA A 328 -2.54 11.32 -1.75
CA ALA A 328 -3.65 11.51 -0.81
C ALA A 328 -5.00 11.51 -1.53
N PRO A 329 -6.13 11.24 -0.84
CA PRO A 329 -7.46 11.26 -1.45
C PRO A 329 -7.86 12.67 -1.92
N GLU A 330 -8.11 12.82 -3.21
CA GLU A 330 -8.52 14.08 -3.84
C GLU A 330 -9.84 13.92 -4.59
N ALA A 331 -9.93 12.89 -5.45
CA ALA A 331 -11.06 12.68 -6.35
C ALA A 331 -12.33 12.22 -5.62
N PRO A 332 -13.55 12.53 -6.13
CA PRO A 332 -14.80 12.13 -5.50
C PRO A 332 -14.96 10.61 -5.30
N PHE A 333 -14.46 9.80 -6.23
CA PHE A 333 -14.53 8.33 -6.13
C PHE A 333 -13.61 7.76 -5.03
N GLU A 334 -12.62 8.51 -4.55
CA GLU A 334 -11.75 8.14 -3.43
C GLU A 334 -12.39 8.43 -2.06
N LYS A 335 -13.54 9.11 -2.06
CA LYS A 335 -14.30 9.55 -0.88
C LYS A 335 -15.74 9.00 -0.86
N SER A 336 -16.08 8.09 -1.79
CA SER A 336 -17.43 7.54 -1.93
C SER A 336 -17.41 6.03 -2.12
N GLY A 337 -17.82 5.28 -1.09
CA GLY A 337 -17.82 3.82 -1.07
C GLY A 337 -18.14 3.31 0.33
N GLN A 338 -17.61 2.14 0.69
CA GLN A 338 -17.70 1.61 2.05
C GLN A 338 -16.95 2.51 3.06
N TYR A 339 -15.82 3.10 2.63
CA TYR A 339 -14.96 3.95 3.46
C TYR A 339 -15.06 5.41 2.99
N LYS A 340 -15.79 6.25 3.73
CA LYS A 340 -16.13 7.62 3.30
C LYS A 340 -15.14 8.70 3.76
N ASP A 341 -14.23 8.37 4.65
CA ASP A 341 -13.27 9.34 5.22
C ASP A 341 -12.13 9.72 4.23
N GLY A 342 -12.15 9.10 3.05
CA GLY A 342 -11.14 9.25 2.01
C GLY A 342 -10.08 8.15 2.06
N THR A 343 -9.91 7.45 0.93
CA THR A 343 -8.95 6.33 0.86
C THR A 343 -8.28 6.25 -0.50
N VAL A 344 -6.95 6.28 -0.46
CA VAL A 344 -6.06 5.80 -1.52
C VAL A 344 -5.22 4.68 -0.93
N PHE A 345 -5.69 3.44 -1.03
CA PHE A 345 -5.03 2.27 -0.45
C PHE A 345 -4.17 1.59 -1.51
N ILE A 346 -2.86 1.89 -1.48
CA ILE A 346 -1.91 1.45 -2.51
C ILE A 346 -1.44 0.00 -2.24
N GLU A 347 -1.54 -0.87 -3.26
CA GLU A 347 -1.11 -2.28 -3.16
C GLU A 347 -0.43 -2.80 -4.43
N GLY A 348 -0.76 -2.25 -5.59
CA GLY A 348 -0.26 -2.72 -6.87
C GLY A 348 0.75 -1.78 -7.50
N LEU A 349 1.93 -2.29 -7.87
CA LEU A 349 2.93 -1.54 -8.63
C LEU A 349 3.40 -2.36 -9.82
N ALA A 350 3.23 -1.85 -11.02
CA ALA A 350 3.70 -2.49 -12.24
C ALA A 350 4.60 -1.54 -13.05
N TYR A 351 5.72 -2.08 -13.55
CA TYR A 351 6.55 -1.37 -14.52
C TYR A 351 6.18 -1.84 -15.93
N HIS A 352 5.71 -0.93 -16.77
CA HIS A 352 5.28 -1.25 -18.12
C HIS A 352 5.57 -0.10 -19.08
N LYS A 353 6.14 -0.38 -20.26
CA LYS A 353 6.45 0.61 -21.29
C LYS A 353 7.16 1.86 -20.76
N ARG A 354 8.16 1.64 -19.87
CA ARG A 354 8.98 2.69 -19.24
C ARG A 354 8.21 3.66 -18.34
N LYS A 355 7.09 3.22 -17.77
CA LYS A 355 6.28 3.93 -16.77
C LYS A 355 6.03 3.02 -15.57
N LEU A 356 5.77 3.61 -14.42
CA LEU A 356 5.19 2.90 -13.27
C LEU A 356 3.68 3.18 -13.22
N TYR A 357 2.94 2.12 -12.98
CA TYR A 357 1.50 2.13 -12.75
C TYR A 357 1.24 1.72 -11.31
N LEU A 358 0.73 2.64 -10.50
CA LEU A 358 0.36 2.42 -9.12
C LEU A 358 -1.16 2.22 -9.06
N TYR A 359 -1.57 0.98 -8.79
CA TYR A 359 -2.98 0.64 -8.60
C TYR A 359 -3.33 0.70 -7.13
N TYR A 360 -4.51 1.24 -6.82
CA TYR A 360 -4.95 1.46 -5.47
C TYR A 360 -6.45 1.27 -5.30
N GLY A 361 -6.86 0.91 -4.06
CA GLY A 361 -8.25 0.86 -3.64
C GLY A 361 -8.76 2.26 -3.32
N CYS A 362 -9.96 2.58 -3.81
CA CYS A 362 -10.63 3.85 -3.59
C CYS A 362 -11.84 3.64 -2.68
N ALA A 363 -11.84 4.23 -1.50
CA ALA A 363 -12.94 4.17 -0.53
C ALA A 363 -13.49 2.75 -0.29
N ASP A 364 -12.62 1.73 -0.36
CA ASP A 364 -12.92 0.30 -0.26
C ASP A 364 -14.03 -0.17 -1.23
N SER A 365 -14.10 0.39 -2.42
CA SER A 365 -15.19 0.09 -3.35
C SER A 365 -14.81 0.01 -4.81
N ARG A 366 -13.70 0.61 -5.22
CA ARG A 366 -13.24 0.64 -6.62
C ARG A 366 -11.73 0.56 -6.71
N VAL A 367 -11.23 0.19 -7.89
CA VAL A 367 -9.81 0.26 -8.23
C VAL A 367 -9.54 1.44 -9.14
N ALA A 368 -8.52 2.22 -8.81
CA ALA A 368 -8.00 3.27 -9.67
C ALA A 368 -6.51 3.08 -9.95
N VAL A 369 -5.97 3.89 -10.84
CA VAL A 369 -4.56 3.90 -11.23
C VAL A 369 -3.98 5.31 -11.22
N ALA A 370 -2.75 5.41 -10.75
CA ALA A 370 -1.89 6.60 -10.95
C ALA A 370 -0.62 6.19 -11.70
N VAL A 371 -0.08 7.09 -12.50
CA VAL A 371 1.03 6.82 -13.41
C VAL A 371 2.22 7.72 -13.08
N CYS A 372 3.42 7.17 -13.12
CA CYS A 372 4.68 7.90 -13.02
C CYS A 372 5.52 7.65 -14.26
N ASP A 373 5.92 8.74 -14.92
CA ASP A 373 6.76 8.73 -16.13
C ASP A 373 8.27 8.76 -15.81
N ASP A 374 8.67 9.22 -14.61
CA ASP A 374 10.07 9.26 -14.19
C ASP A 374 10.49 7.96 -13.47
N VAL A 375 11.11 7.08 -14.22
CA VAL A 375 11.59 5.78 -13.75
C VAL A 375 13.12 5.72 -13.58
N LYS A 376 13.82 6.85 -13.67
CA LYS A 376 15.30 6.89 -13.62
C LYS A 376 15.85 6.36 -12.28
N LYS A 377 15.10 6.57 -11.20
CA LYS A 377 15.49 6.16 -9.83
C LYS A 377 15.50 4.64 -9.63
N LEU A 378 14.77 3.88 -10.45
CA LEU A 378 14.69 2.41 -10.37
C LEU A 378 15.93 1.72 -10.93
N LYS A 379 16.78 2.42 -11.71
CA LYS A 379 17.97 1.82 -12.29
C LYS A 379 19.06 1.72 -11.23
N ILE A 380 19.44 0.51 -10.89
CA ILE A 380 20.67 0.18 -10.17
C ILE A 380 21.81 0.28 -11.18
N LYS A 381 22.91 0.97 -10.84
CA LYS A 381 24.07 1.09 -11.72
C LYS A 381 24.74 -0.25 -11.96
#